data_2bfd34626c531c8d512567d85e8241b2
#
_entry.id   2bfd34626c531c8d512567d85e8241b2
#
_cell.length_a   1.000
_cell.length_b   1.000
_cell.length_c   1.000
_cell.angle_alpha   90.00
_cell.angle_beta   90.00
_cell.angle_gamma   90.00
#
_symmetry.space_group_name_H-M   'P 1'
#
loop_
_entity.id
_entity.type
_entity.pdbx_description
1 polymer ?
#
loop_
_entity_poly.entity_id
_entity_poly.type
_entity_poly.pdbx_seq_one_letter_code
_entity_poly.pdbx_strand_id
1 'polypeptide(L)'
;MQKQKTLATSFSMQGKGLHTGLDIQITFHPAPENHGYKIKRVDLEGEPVIDAVAENVAGTQRGTVLSKNGIQVSTIEHAMAALYAYEIDNCLIEVNAPEFPILDGSSRFFSEEIQKAGVVEQNAPKDYYLSLIHI
;
A
#
# COMPACT_ATOMS: atom_id res chain seq x y z
N MET A 1 4.00 25.91 2.52
CA MET A 1 3.06 24.81 2.87
C MET A 1 3.42 23.56 2.07
N GLN A 2 3.54 22.43 2.75
CA GLN A 2 3.82 21.18 2.06
C GLN A 2 2.59 20.68 1.32
N LYS A 3 2.81 20.18 0.12
CA LYS A 3 1.74 19.62 -0.71
C LYS A 3 1.73 18.11 -0.63
N GLN A 4 0.55 17.51 -0.84
CA GLN A 4 0.41 16.07 -0.95
C GLN A 4 1.17 15.57 -2.18
N LYS A 5 1.59 14.30 -2.12
CA LYS A 5 2.34 13.65 -3.20
C LYS A 5 1.71 12.31 -3.56
N THR A 6 1.85 11.95 -4.81
CA THR A 6 1.46 10.64 -5.32
C THR A 6 2.50 10.13 -6.31
N LEU A 7 2.31 8.90 -6.79
CA LEU A 7 3.19 8.34 -7.83
C LEU A 7 2.99 9.08 -9.14
N ALA A 8 4.08 9.22 -9.91
CA ALA A 8 3.99 9.80 -11.26
C ALA A 8 3.36 8.80 -12.24
N THR A 9 3.66 7.50 -12.09
CA THR A 9 3.09 6.44 -12.94
C THR A 9 2.80 5.21 -12.09
N SER A 10 2.03 4.27 -12.67
CA SER A 10 1.78 2.97 -12.03
C SER A 10 2.96 2.02 -12.25
N PHE A 11 3.12 1.06 -11.33
CA PHE A 11 4.07 -0.04 -11.51
C PHE A 11 3.52 -1.31 -10.86
N SER A 12 3.99 -2.45 -11.36
CA SER A 12 3.60 -3.77 -10.84
C SER A 12 4.82 -4.55 -10.40
N MET A 13 4.62 -5.43 -9.41
CA MET A 13 5.65 -6.33 -8.91
C MET A 13 5.02 -7.70 -8.72
N GLN A 14 5.86 -8.75 -8.71
CA GLN A 14 5.43 -10.13 -8.46
C GLN A 14 6.35 -10.76 -7.44
N GLY A 15 5.79 -11.66 -6.63
CA GLY A 15 6.57 -12.38 -5.65
C GLY A 15 5.70 -13.39 -4.91
N LYS A 16 6.36 -14.18 -4.06
CA LYS A 16 5.67 -15.20 -3.26
C LYS A 16 5.12 -14.60 -1.99
N GLY A 17 3.98 -15.12 -1.54
CA GLY A 17 3.44 -14.82 -0.22
C GLY A 17 4.17 -15.62 0.83
N LEU A 18 4.53 -14.97 1.95
CA LEU A 18 5.23 -15.61 3.05
C LEU A 18 4.39 -16.70 3.71
N HIS A 19 3.10 -16.42 3.90
CA HIS A 19 2.21 -17.33 4.61
C HIS A 19 1.44 -18.25 3.67
N THR A 20 1.00 -17.73 2.53
CA THR A 20 0.18 -18.48 1.59
C THR A 20 0.98 -19.30 0.59
N GLY A 21 2.21 -18.88 0.29
CA GLY A 21 3.02 -19.48 -0.76
C GLY A 21 2.50 -19.21 -2.16
N LEU A 22 1.49 -18.36 -2.30
CA LEU A 22 0.89 -18.03 -3.59
C LEU A 22 1.82 -17.13 -4.41
N ASP A 23 1.67 -17.20 -5.74
CA ASP A 23 2.28 -16.21 -6.62
C ASP A 23 1.40 -14.98 -6.60
N ILE A 24 1.95 -13.87 -6.10
CA ILE A 24 1.18 -12.65 -5.87
C ILE A 24 1.61 -11.57 -6.83
N GLN A 25 0.64 -10.91 -7.45
CA GLN A 25 0.87 -9.71 -8.25
C GLN A 25 0.30 -8.52 -7.50
N ILE A 26 1.11 -7.47 -7.38
CA ILE A 26 0.73 -6.24 -6.72
C ILE A 26 1.01 -5.07 -7.66
N THR A 27 0.07 -4.13 -7.75
CA THR A 27 0.19 -2.97 -8.62
C THR A 27 -0.09 -1.71 -7.80
N PHE A 28 0.80 -0.72 -7.95
CA PHE A 28 0.69 0.55 -7.28
C PHE A 28 0.30 1.61 -8.30
N HIS A 29 -0.74 2.38 -8.00
CA HIS A 29 -1.27 3.41 -8.90
C HIS A 29 -1.20 4.79 -8.26
N PRO A 30 -1.03 5.86 -9.06
CA PRO A 30 -1.31 7.20 -8.58
C PRO A 30 -2.74 7.29 -8.10
N ALA A 31 -2.99 8.17 -7.14
CA ALA A 31 -4.33 8.37 -6.60
C ALA A 31 -4.59 9.86 -6.40
N PRO A 32 -5.87 10.29 -6.42
CA PRO A 32 -6.20 11.70 -6.30
C PRO A 32 -5.91 12.25 -4.91
N GLU A 33 -5.96 13.56 -4.79
CA GLU A 33 -5.78 14.27 -3.54
C GLU A 33 -6.75 13.76 -2.48
N ASN A 34 -6.28 13.71 -1.23
CA ASN A 34 -7.07 13.28 -0.07
C ASN A 34 -7.50 11.81 -0.12
N HIS A 35 -6.86 11.02 -0.99
CA HIS A 35 -7.20 9.60 -1.18
C HIS A 35 -6.65 8.73 -0.03
N GLY A 36 -5.43 9.03 0.43
CA GLY A 36 -4.74 8.16 1.37
C GLY A 36 -4.24 6.89 0.70
N TYR A 37 -3.92 5.88 1.48
CA TYR A 37 -3.55 4.56 0.97
C TYR A 37 -4.78 3.66 1.02
N LYS A 38 -5.13 3.07 -0.13
CA LYS A 38 -6.22 2.10 -0.22
C LYS A 38 -5.73 0.85 -0.90
N ILE A 39 -6.17 -0.31 -0.41
CA ILE A 39 -5.79 -1.61 -0.94
C ILE A 39 -7.03 -2.27 -1.49
N LYS A 40 -6.97 -2.65 -2.78
CA LYS A 40 -8.07 -3.32 -3.48
C LYS A 40 -7.72 -4.78 -3.69
N ARG A 41 -8.57 -5.69 -3.21
CA ARG A 41 -8.42 -7.13 -3.42
C ARG A 41 -9.07 -7.52 -4.75
N VAL A 42 -8.25 -7.59 -5.81
CA VAL A 42 -8.78 -7.85 -7.17
C VAL A 42 -9.05 -9.32 -7.44
N ASP A 43 -8.68 -10.21 -6.51
CA ASP A 43 -8.99 -11.65 -6.58
C ASP A 43 -10.37 -12.00 -6.06
N LEU A 44 -11.05 -11.07 -5.40
CA LEU A 44 -12.35 -11.30 -4.81
C LEU A 44 -13.46 -10.65 -5.64
N GLU A 45 -14.65 -11.23 -5.58
CA GLU A 45 -15.80 -10.66 -6.26
C GLU A 45 -16.11 -9.27 -5.70
N GLY A 46 -16.42 -8.33 -6.58
CA GLY A 46 -16.67 -6.94 -6.20
C GLY A 46 -15.42 -6.14 -5.90
N GLU A 47 -14.26 -6.75 -5.93
CA GLU A 47 -12.95 -6.12 -5.71
C GLU A 47 -12.99 -5.15 -4.51
N PRO A 48 -13.20 -5.68 -3.29
CA PRO A 48 -13.34 -4.83 -2.11
C PRO A 48 -12.08 -4.02 -1.81
N VAL A 49 -12.29 -2.82 -1.25
CA VAL A 49 -11.22 -1.88 -0.92
C VAL A 49 -11.16 -1.70 0.59
N ILE A 50 -9.94 -1.72 1.13
CA ILE A 50 -9.68 -1.47 2.55
C ILE A 50 -8.78 -0.23 2.66
N ASP A 51 -9.21 0.75 3.45
CA ASP A 51 -8.36 1.90 3.75
C ASP A 51 -7.23 1.49 4.70
N ALA A 52 -6.00 1.87 4.37
CA ALA A 52 -4.85 1.58 5.21
C ALA A 52 -4.74 2.62 6.32
N VAL A 53 -5.65 2.54 7.28
CA VAL A 53 -5.71 3.44 8.44
C VAL A 53 -5.67 2.61 9.70
N ALA A 54 -5.29 3.26 10.81
CA ALA A 54 -5.05 2.59 12.09
C ALA A 54 -6.26 1.77 12.56
N GLU A 55 -7.48 2.28 12.35
CA GLU A 55 -8.70 1.60 12.79
C GLU A 55 -8.94 0.27 12.10
N ASN A 56 -8.31 0.04 10.94
CA ASN A 56 -8.44 -1.20 10.19
C ASN A 56 -7.33 -2.22 10.50
N VAL A 57 -6.39 -1.87 11.38
CA VAL A 57 -5.31 -2.80 11.77
C VAL A 57 -5.88 -3.85 12.70
N ALA A 58 -5.79 -5.12 12.29
CA ALA A 58 -6.35 -6.25 13.03
C ALA A 58 -5.31 -6.98 13.89
N GLY A 59 -4.02 -6.85 13.56
CA GLY A 59 -2.97 -7.52 14.33
C GLY A 59 -1.60 -7.28 13.73
N THR A 60 -0.56 -7.66 14.50
CA THR A 60 0.83 -7.42 14.13
C THR A 60 1.74 -8.62 14.33
N GLN A 61 1.24 -9.77 14.83
CA GLN A 61 2.08 -10.91 15.17
C GLN A 61 2.71 -11.59 13.95
N ARG A 62 2.04 -11.55 12.80
CA ARG A 62 2.54 -12.17 11.55
C ARG A 62 2.65 -11.11 10.47
N GLY A 63 3.23 -9.96 10.82
CA GLY A 63 3.20 -8.79 9.97
C GLY A 63 1.93 -7.99 10.23
N THR A 64 1.86 -6.81 9.65
CA THR A 64 0.69 -5.94 9.83
C THR A 64 -0.47 -6.46 8.99
N VAL A 65 -1.62 -6.64 9.63
CA VAL A 65 -2.85 -7.13 9.00
C VAL A 65 -3.88 -6.03 9.00
N LEU A 66 -4.42 -5.72 7.82
CA LEU A 66 -5.59 -4.87 7.68
C LEU A 66 -6.82 -5.75 7.52
N SER A 67 -7.91 -5.40 8.21
CA SER A 67 -9.14 -6.16 8.14
C SER A 67 -10.34 -5.23 8.18
N LYS A 68 -11.31 -5.47 7.32
CA LYS A 68 -12.58 -4.74 7.32
C LYS A 68 -13.64 -5.61 6.65
N ASN A 69 -14.79 -5.76 7.32
CA ASN A 69 -15.93 -6.50 6.79
C ASN A 69 -15.57 -7.94 6.36
N GLY A 70 -14.68 -8.59 7.14
CA GLY A 70 -14.26 -9.95 6.85
C GLY A 70 -13.20 -10.10 5.77
N ILE A 71 -12.75 -8.99 5.18
CA ILE A 71 -11.70 -8.99 4.16
C ILE A 71 -10.39 -8.65 4.84
N GLN A 72 -9.32 -9.39 4.52
CA GLN A 72 -8.00 -9.20 5.14
C GLN A 72 -6.91 -9.06 4.09
N VAL A 73 -5.91 -8.25 4.43
CA VAL A 73 -4.63 -8.19 3.71
C VAL A 73 -3.52 -8.11 4.74
N SER A 74 -2.55 -9.01 4.66
CA SER A 74 -1.44 -9.05 5.61
C SER A 74 -0.11 -8.71 4.95
N THR A 75 0.93 -8.57 5.78
CA THR A 75 2.32 -8.35 5.33
C THR A 75 2.46 -7.07 4.52
N ILE A 76 1.77 -6.00 4.96
CA ILE A 76 1.76 -4.73 4.24
C ILE A 76 2.88 -3.79 4.66
N GLU A 77 3.59 -4.07 5.78
CA GLU A 77 4.49 -3.14 6.45
C GLU A 77 5.63 -2.65 5.56
N HIS A 78 6.20 -3.53 4.72
CA HIS A 78 7.36 -3.15 3.91
C HIS A 78 6.99 -2.18 2.80
N ALA A 79 5.83 -2.40 2.16
CA ALA A 79 5.32 -1.49 1.15
C ALA A 79 4.92 -0.15 1.76
N MET A 80 4.27 -0.18 2.93
CA MET A 80 3.86 1.06 3.62
C MET A 80 5.07 1.88 4.01
N ALA A 81 6.12 1.23 4.55
CA ALA A 81 7.35 1.90 4.92
C ALA A 81 8.01 2.57 3.71
N ALA A 82 8.02 1.90 2.56
CA ALA A 82 8.59 2.48 1.34
C ALA A 82 7.80 3.69 0.85
N LEU A 83 6.48 3.60 0.82
CA LEU A 83 5.64 4.72 0.42
C LEU A 83 5.82 5.92 1.34
N TYR A 84 5.87 5.66 2.64
CA TYR A 84 6.07 6.71 3.64
C TYR A 84 7.44 7.36 3.50
N ALA A 85 8.48 6.57 3.24
CA ALA A 85 9.85 7.10 3.09
C ALA A 85 9.97 8.09 1.92
N TYR A 86 9.19 7.90 0.87
CA TYR A 86 9.13 8.81 -0.27
C TYR A 86 8.05 9.88 -0.12
N GLU A 87 7.45 9.99 1.05
CA GLU A 87 6.43 10.99 1.39
C GLU A 87 5.21 10.94 0.48
N ILE A 88 4.86 9.74 0.00
CA ILE A 88 3.65 9.57 -0.80
C ILE A 88 2.45 9.59 0.13
N ASP A 89 1.48 10.43 -0.17
CA ASP A 89 0.25 10.59 0.61
C ASP A 89 -0.90 9.78 0.03
N ASN A 90 -0.92 9.60 -1.29
CA ASN A 90 -2.07 9.04 -2.00
C ASN A 90 -1.63 7.95 -2.96
N CYS A 91 -2.15 6.73 -2.78
CA CYS A 91 -1.78 5.59 -3.59
C CYS A 91 -2.89 4.54 -3.55
N LEU A 92 -3.28 4.02 -4.70
CA LEU A 92 -4.18 2.87 -4.78
C LEU A 92 -3.34 1.64 -5.07
N ILE A 93 -3.49 0.61 -4.25
CA ILE A 93 -2.71 -0.62 -4.36
C ILE A 93 -3.67 -1.77 -4.67
N GLU A 94 -3.43 -2.46 -5.80
CA GLU A 94 -4.22 -3.64 -6.18
C GLU A 94 -3.40 -4.89 -5.91
N VAL A 95 -3.99 -5.88 -5.24
CA VAL A 95 -3.32 -7.14 -4.93
C VAL A 95 -4.29 -8.29 -5.17
N ASN A 96 -3.79 -9.39 -5.71
CA ASN A 96 -4.61 -10.55 -6.06
C ASN A 96 -4.55 -11.67 -5.02
N ALA A 97 -4.26 -11.33 -3.75
CA ALA A 97 -4.11 -12.31 -2.69
C ALA A 97 -4.37 -11.66 -1.33
N PRO A 98 -4.55 -12.46 -0.25
CA PRO A 98 -4.78 -11.92 1.09
C PRO A 98 -3.50 -11.43 1.79
N GLU A 99 -2.40 -11.29 1.07
CA GLU A 99 -1.16 -10.74 1.61
C GLU A 99 -0.33 -10.12 0.50
N PHE A 100 0.59 -9.21 0.88
CA PHE A 100 1.55 -8.65 -0.07
C PHE A 100 2.71 -9.64 -0.26
N PRO A 101 3.38 -9.63 -1.42
CA PRO A 101 4.53 -10.49 -1.63
C PRO A 101 5.65 -10.11 -0.66
N ILE A 102 6.37 -11.12 -0.14
CA ILE A 102 7.41 -10.88 0.86
C ILE A 102 8.69 -10.32 0.24
N LEU A 103 8.96 -10.67 -1.01
CA LEU A 103 10.18 -10.29 -1.74
C LEU A 103 11.41 -10.72 -0.93
N ASP A 104 12.27 -9.76 -0.52
CA ASP A 104 13.45 -10.06 0.29
C ASP A 104 13.24 -9.86 1.79
N GLY A 105 11.99 -9.59 2.21
CA GLY A 105 11.65 -9.33 3.60
C GLY A 105 11.98 -7.93 4.08
N SER A 106 12.22 -6.99 3.15
CA SER A 106 12.50 -5.59 3.49
C SER A 106 11.70 -4.68 2.55
N SER A 107 11.85 -3.37 2.72
CA SER A 107 11.21 -2.38 1.87
C SER A 107 12.02 -2.05 0.61
N ARG A 108 13.18 -2.67 0.44
CA ARG A 108 14.15 -2.30 -0.60
C ARG A 108 13.58 -2.32 -2.01
N PHE A 109 12.96 -3.44 -2.41
CA PHE A 109 12.44 -3.57 -3.77
C PHE A 109 11.26 -2.65 -4.03
N PHE A 110 10.42 -2.43 -3.01
CA PHE A 110 9.35 -1.44 -3.13
C PHE A 110 9.91 -0.04 -3.34
N SER A 111 10.94 0.32 -2.57
CA SER A 111 11.58 1.63 -2.68
C SER A 111 12.20 1.85 -4.06
N GLU A 112 12.87 0.83 -4.60
CA GLU A 112 13.48 0.91 -5.92
C GLU A 112 12.44 1.17 -7.01
N GLU A 113 11.29 0.50 -6.94
CA GLU A 113 10.23 0.68 -7.93
C GLU A 113 9.53 2.02 -7.80
N ILE A 114 9.36 2.52 -6.56
CA ILE A 114 8.80 3.85 -6.33
C ILE A 114 9.73 4.91 -6.94
N GLN A 115 11.03 4.75 -6.73
CA GLN A 115 12.01 5.69 -7.28
C GLN A 115 11.97 5.72 -8.80
N LYS A 116 11.84 4.56 -9.43
CA LYS A 116 11.73 4.47 -10.90
C LYS A 116 10.43 5.10 -11.42
N ALA A 117 9.32 4.86 -10.72
CA ALA A 117 8.02 5.40 -11.11
C ALA A 117 7.96 6.91 -10.98
N GLY A 118 8.67 7.45 -9.99
CA GLY A 118 8.69 8.87 -9.72
C GLY A 118 7.57 9.32 -8.81
N VAL A 119 7.75 10.48 -8.20
CA VAL A 119 6.83 11.08 -7.25
C VAL A 119 6.50 12.49 -7.72
N VAL A 120 5.23 12.87 -7.69
CA VAL A 120 4.77 14.19 -8.11
C VAL A 120 3.96 14.86 -7.02
N GLU A 121 4.04 16.18 -6.95
CA GLU A 121 3.24 16.98 -6.03
C GLU A 121 1.85 17.22 -6.60
N GLN A 122 0.87 17.29 -5.70
CA GLN A 122 -0.52 17.59 -6.03
C GLN A 122 -0.92 18.97 -5.48
N ASN A 123 -2.07 19.49 -5.90
CA ASN A 123 -2.50 20.83 -5.53
C ASN A 123 -3.28 20.90 -4.22
N ALA A 124 -3.02 19.97 -3.29
CA ALA A 124 -3.67 19.97 -1.99
C ALA A 124 -2.62 20.02 -0.88
N PRO A 125 -2.89 20.74 0.22
CA PRO A 125 -1.96 20.76 1.35
C PRO A 125 -1.97 19.41 2.07
N LYS A 126 -0.86 19.06 2.71
CA LYS A 126 -0.81 17.88 3.55
C LYS A 126 -1.73 18.08 4.75
N ASP A 127 -2.49 17.02 5.06
CA ASP A 127 -3.37 17.00 6.22
C ASP A 127 -2.72 16.17 7.31
N TYR A 128 -2.21 16.85 8.34
CA TYR A 128 -1.51 16.19 9.45
C TYR A 128 -2.47 15.41 10.35
N TYR A 129 -3.76 15.54 10.15
CA TYR A 129 -4.77 14.80 10.93
C TYR A 129 -5.16 13.48 10.28
N LEU A 130 -4.71 13.20 9.05
CA LEU A 130 -4.93 11.90 8.43
C LEU A 130 -4.12 10.85 9.16
N SER A 131 -4.80 9.83 9.68
CA SER A 131 -4.15 8.74 10.40
C SER A 131 -3.60 7.72 9.42
N LEU A 132 -2.43 7.99 8.87
CA LEU A 132 -1.70 6.99 8.09
C LEU A 132 -1.04 6.01 9.04
N ILE A 133 -0.91 4.76 8.59
CA ILE A 133 -0.22 3.73 9.36
C ILE A 133 1.27 3.94 9.19
N HIS A 134 1.95 4.21 10.30
CA HIS A 134 3.41 4.31 10.34
C HIS A 134 3.95 3.00 10.90
N ILE A 135 4.72 2.31 10.12
CA ILE A 135 5.24 1.00 10.50
C ILE A 135 6.76 1.01 10.41
#